data_7a76d3220468f7364418136b94cd4ffa
#
_entry.id   7a76d3220468f7364418136b94cd4ffa
#
_cell.length_a   1.000
_cell.length_b   1.000
_cell.length_c   1.000
_cell.angle_alpha   90.00
_cell.angle_beta   90.00
_cell.angle_gamma   90.00
#
_symmetry.space_group_name_H-M   'P 1'
#
loop_
_entity.id
_entity.type
_entity.pdbx_description
1 polymer ?
#
loop_
_entity_poly.entity_id
_entity_poly.type
_entity_poly.pdbx_seq_one_letter_code
_entity_poly.pdbx_strand_id
1 'polypeptide(L)' 'TQSCEGATLYITLSPCKECSKLIHQSGIKRVVYQNGYRDDSGLQFLIKAGIDVQHIAVLEE' A
#
# COMPACT_ATOMS: atom_id res chain seq x y z
N THR A 1 12.70 -17.21 -6.47
CA THR A 1 11.88 -16.02 -6.34
C THR A 1 11.88 -15.53 -4.92
N GLN A 2 11.65 -14.27 -4.80
CA GLN A 2 11.61 -13.60 -3.51
C GLN A 2 10.21 -13.61 -2.95
N SER A 3 10.12 -13.85 -1.67
CA SER A 3 8.85 -13.75 -0.96
C SER A 3 8.82 -12.41 -0.25
N CYS A 4 7.73 -11.68 -0.42
CA CYS A 4 7.53 -10.41 0.27
C CYS A 4 6.70 -10.60 1.53
N GLU A 5 6.53 -11.82 1.94
CA GLU A 5 5.69 -12.14 3.08
C GLU A 5 6.19 -11.41 4.32
N GLY A 6 5.32 -10.66 4.96
CA GLY A 6 5.66 -9.91 6.14
C GLY A 6 6.43 -8.63 5.87
N ALA A 7 6.68 -8.31 4.61
CA ALA A 7 7.47 -7.14 4.27
C ALA A 7 6.64 -5.86 4.30
N THR A 8 7.34 -4.74 4.33
CA THR A 8 6.73 -3.43 4.26
C THR A 8 7.02 -2.83 2.88
N LEU A 9 6.00 -2.30 2.26
CA LEU A 9 6.13 -1.67 0.96
C LEU A 9 6.04 -0.16 1.10
N TYR A 10 7.01 0.55 0.54
CA TYR A 10 7.01 2.01 0.55
C TYR A 10 6.75 2.50 -0.86
N ILE A 11 5.74 3.35 -1.02
CA ILE A 11 5.38 3.87 -2.32
C ILE A 11 5.11 5.36 -2.22
N THR A 12 5.23 6.05 -3.35
CA THR A 12 5.01 7.50 -3.38
C THR A 12 3.52 7.82 -3.51
N LEU A 13 2.79 7.05 -4.30
CA LEU A 13 1.36 7.25 -4.47
C LEU A 13 0.62 6.06 -3.91
N SER A 14 -0.59 6.32 -3.41
CA SER A 14 -1.41 5.21 -2.96
C SER A 14 -1.70 4.29 -4.16
N PRO A 15 -1.78 2.98 -3.93
CA PRO A 15 -1.95 2.04 -5.03
C PRO A 15 -3.37 2.06 -5.56
N CYS A 16 -3.50 1.76 -6.83
CA CYS A 16 -4.82 1.58 -7.40
C CYS A 16 -5.34 0.22 -6.96
N LYS A 17 -6.59 -0.06 -7.28
CA LYS A 17 -7.22 -1.29 -6.84
C LYS A 17 -6.48 -2.52 -7.35
N GLU A 18 -6.03 -2.47 -8.60
CA GLU A 18 -5.33 -3.60 -9.18
C GLU A 18 -3.97 -3.81 -8.55
N CYS A 19 -3.26 -2.72 -8.28
CA CYS A 19 -1.98 -2.83 -7.61
C CYS A 19 -2.17 -3.36 -6.19
N SER A 20 -3.27 -2.97 -5.56
CA SER A 20 -3.55 -3.45 -4.21
C SER A 20 -3.75 -4.95 -4.18
N LYS A 21 -4.38 -5.49 -5.20
CA LYS A 21 -4.56 -6.92 -5.28
C LYS A 21 -3.23 -7.64 -5.39
N LEU A 22 -2.32 -7.08 -6.18
CA LEU A 22 -0.99 -7.67 -6.31
C LEU A 22 -0.22 -7.58 -5.00
N ILE A 23 -0.36 -6.48 -4.30
CA ILE A 23 0.28 -6.31 -3.00
C ILE A 23 -0.21 -7.38 -2.04
N HIS A 24 -1.50 -7.60 -2.02
CA HIS A 24 -2.08 -8.60 -1.14
C HIS A 24 -1.58 -9.99 -1.50
N GLN A 25 -1.48 -10.29 -2.78
CA GLN A 25 -1.03 -11.60 -3.24
C GLN A 25 0.45 -11.83 -2.93
N SER A 26 1.22 -10.77 -2.83
CA SER A 26 2.64 -10.88 -2.54
C SER A 26 2.93 -11.18 -1.09
N GLY A 27 1.94 -11.10 -0.23
CA GLY A 27 2.15 -11.36 1.19
C GLY A 27 2.65 -10.17 1.97
N ILE A 28 2.59 -8.99 1.38
CA ILE A 28 3.00 -7.76 2.06
C ILE A 28 2.03 -7.47 3.18
N LYS A 29 2.55 -7.12 4.35
CA LYS A 29 1.73 -6.88 5.53
C LYS A 29 1.56 -5.42 5.86
N ARG A 30 2.38 -4.56 5.32
CA ARG A 30 2.31 -3.14 5.59
C ARG A 30 2.60 -2.35 4.33
N VAL A 31 1.84 -1.30 4.13
CA VAL A 31 2.03 -0.39 3.00
C VAL A 31 2.13 1.02 3.55
N VAL A 32 3.19 1.73 3.15
CA VAL A 32 3.40 3.11 3.55
C VAL A 32 3.43 3.95 2.29
N TYR A 33 2.58 4.97 2.20
CA TYR A 33 2.53 5.81 1.02
C TYR A 33 2.65 7.28 1.41
N GLN A 34 3.15 8.08 0.50
CA GLN A 34 3.38 9.50 0.75
C GLN A 34 2.21 10.35 0.31
N ASN A 35 1.71 10.13 -0.89
CA ASN A 35 0.68 10.96 -1.46
C ASN A 35 -0.58 10.16 -1.70
N GLY A 36 -1.71 10.72 -1.28
CA GLY A 36 -2.96 10.07 -1.52
C GLY A 36 -3.35 10.19 -2.99
N TYR A 37 -4.02 9.18 -3.48
CA TYR A 37 -4.56 9.19 -4.81
C TYR A 37 -6.01 9.63 -4.71
N ARG A 38 -6.54 10.16 -5.79
CA ARG A 38 -7.91 10.63 -5.81
C ARG A 38 -8.87 9.51 -5.43
N ASP A 39 -8.62 8.32 -5.94
CA ASP A 39 -9.46 7.16 -5.70
C ASP A 39 -8.80 6.31 -4.62
N ASP A 40 -9.49 6.10 -3.53
CA ASP A 40 -8.93 5.33 -2.41
C ASP A 40 -9.42 3.90 -2.38
N SER A 41 -10.01 3.40 -3.46
CA SER A 41 -10.50 2.02 -3.47
C SER A 41 -9.39 1.04 -3.20
N GLY A 42 -8.18 1.31 -3.68
CA GLY A 42 -7.05 0.42 -3.42
C GLY A 42 -6.73 0.34 -1.96
N LEU A 43 -6.72 1.50 -1.30
CA LEU A 43 -6.43 1.54 0.12
C LEU A 43 -7.51 0.81 0.91
N GLN A 44 -8.76 1.00 0.53
CA GLN A 44 -9.85 0.32 1.19
C GLN A 44 -9.72 -1.19 1.06
N PHE A 45 -9.32 -1.63 -0.12
CA PHE A 45 -9.11 -3.06 -0.34
C PHE A 45 -8.04 -3.60 0.58
N LEU A 46 -6.94 -2.87 0.71
CA LEU A 46 -5.83 -3.31 1.56
C LEU A 46 -6.25 -3.38 3.01
N ILE A 47 -7.00 -2.38 3.46
CA ILE A 47 -7.46 -2.35 4.85
C ILE A 47 -8.37 -3.54 5.11
N LYS A 48 -9.26 -3.83 4.20
CA LYS A 48 -10.17 -4.96 4.35
C LYS A 48 -9.43 -6.29 4.33
N ALA A 49 -8.31 -6.32 3.64
CA ALA A 49 -7.49 -7.52 3.57
C ALA A 49 -6.63 -7.71 4.82
N GLY A 50 -6.67 -6.76 5.75
CA GLY A 50 -5.91 -6.89 6.97
C GLY A 50 -4.49 -6.35 6.87
N ILE A 51 -4.21 -5.59 5.83
CA ILE A 51 -2.89 -5.01 5.64
C ILE A 51 -2.84 -3.66 6.35
N ASP A 52 -1.74 -3.41 7.04
CA ASP A 52 -1.53 -2.17 7.76
C ASP A 52 -1.16 -1.09 6.75
N VAL A 53 -2.04 -0.11 6.57
CA VAL A 53 -1.82 0.97 5.61
C VAL A 53 -1.53 2.25 6.38
N GLN A 54 -0.42 2.89 6.07
CA GLN A 54 -0.02 4.11 6.74
C GLN A 54 0.28 5.20 5.72
N HIS A 55 -0.11 6.40 6.07
CA HIS A 55 0.15 7.58 5.25
C HIS A 55 1.20 8.42 5.97
N ILE A 56 2.25 8.78 5.26
CA ILE A 56 3.27 9.64 5.83
C ILE A 56 3.25 10.95 5.06
N ALA A 57 3.34 12.04 5.80
CA ALA A 57 3.41 13.36 5.19
C ALA A 57 4.87 13.67 4.91
N VAL A 58 5.12 14.19 3.72
CA VAL A 58 6.46 14.59 3.33
C VAL A 58 6.46 16.09 3.16
N LEU A 59 7.32 16.75 3.89
CA LEU A 59 7.44 18.18 3.77
C LEU A 59 8.39 18.49 2.62
N GLU A 60 7.87 19.16 1.62
CA GLU A 60 8.65 19.55 0.46
C GLU A 60 9.17 20.95 0.64
N GLU A 61 10.36 21.16 0.19
CA GLU A 61 10.96 22.50 0.28
C GLU A 61 10.97 23.21 -1.03
#